data_c65dcc878778b6e44f8431ad747781cc
#
_entry.id   c65dcc878778b6e44f8431ad747781cc
#
_cell.length_a   1.000
_cell.length_b   1.000
_cell.length_c   1.000
_cell.angle_alpha   90.00
_cell.angle_beta   90.00
_cell.angle_gamma   90.00
#
_symmetry.space_group_name_H-M   'P 1'
#
loop_
_entity.id
_entity.type
_entity.pdbx_description
1 polymer ?
#
loop_
_entity_poly.entity_id
_entity_poly.type
_entity_poly.pdbx_seq_one_letter_code
_entity_poly.pdbx_strand_id
1 'polypeptide(L)'
;RGAFRVRGDVLEIFPAHLEDRAWRLSFFGDDLENITEFDPLTGQKTNQFDKIRIYANSHYVTPKPTMKQAIVNIKKELKNRLDQLVADGKLLEAQRLEQRTNFDIEMLEATGVCNGIENYSRYLTGRNPGEPPPTLFEFIPDHAIVFADESHVSIPQIGGMYRGDYRRKFTLAEHGFRLPSCMDNRPLKFEEWDAMRPQSIYVSATPG
;
A
#
# COMPACT_ATOMS: atom_id res chain seq x y z
N ARG A 1 -13.21 2.87 12.68
CA ARG A 1 -13.26 2.95 11.21
C ARG A 1 -12.49 1.80 10.58
N GLY A 2 -12.85 1.44 9.33
CA GLY A 2 -12.20 0.35 8.62
C GLY A 2 -12.39 -1.03 9.25
N ALA A 3 -13.46 -1.22 10.00
CA ALA A 3 -13.80 -2.45 10.68
C ALA A 3 -15.22 -2.89 10.31
N PHE A 4 -15.54 -4.10 10.69
CA PHE A 4 -16.91 -4.62 10.57
C PHE A 4 -17.30 -5.39 11.83
N ARG A 5 -18.59 -5.59 12.00
CA ARG A 5 -19.17 -6.35 13.11
C ARG A 5 -20.28 -7.26 12.58
N VAL A 6 -20.29 -8.52 13.00
CA VAL A 6 -21.32 -9.50 12.63
C VAL A 6 -22.16 -9.83 13.86
N ARG A 7 -23.48 -9.82 13.73
CA ARG A 7 -24.43 -10.24 14.75
C ARG A 7 -25.60 -10.98 14.09
N GLY A 8 -25.61 -12.30 14.22
CA GLY A 8 -26.59 -13.13 13.52
C GLY A 8 -26.52 -12.88 12.01
N ASP A 9 -27.63 -12.59 11.38
CA ASP A 9 -27.78 -12.34 9.95
C ASP A 9 -27.50 -10.87 9.56
N VAL A 10 -26.86 -10.12 10.43
CA VAL A 10 -26.54 -8.70 10.20
C VAL A 10 -25.05 -8.47 10.20
N LEU A 11 -24.57 -7.84 9.10
CA LEU A 11 -23.21 -7.33 8.95
C LEU A 11 -23.24 -5.80 9.01
N GLU A 12 -22.55 -5.23 9.99
CA GLU A 12 -22.34 -3.77 10.07
C GLU A 12 -20.91 -3.43 9.64
N ILE A 13 -20.80 -2.51 8.71
CA ILE A 13 -19.53 -2.05 8.15
C ILE A 13 -19.32 -0.59 8.53
N PHE A 14 -18.14 -0.30 9.11
CA PHE A 14 -17.70 1.04 9.49
C PHE A 14 -16.62 1.50 8.49
N PRO A 15 -16.99 2.17 7.39
CA PRO A 15 -16.07 2.48 6.30
C PRO A 15 -14.94 3.40 6.75
N ALA A 16 -13.75 3.24 6.18
CA ALA A 16 -12.61 4.08 6.51
C ALA A 16 -12.78 5.55 6.10
N HIS A 17 -13.51 5.79 5.02
CA HIS A 17 -13.72 7.11 4.41
C HIS A 17 -14.92 7.88 4.93
N LEU A 18 -15.77 7.28 5.80
CA LEU A 18 -16.87 7.95 6.46
C LEU A 18 -16.60 8.12 7.96
N GLU A 19 -16.89 9.30 8.48
CA GLU A 19 -16.60 9.62 9.88
C GLU A 19 -17.73 9.26 10.83
N ASP A 20 -18.94 9.56 10.44
CA ASP A 20 -20.14 9.57 11.27
C ASP A 20 -21.23 8.65 10.72
N ARG A 21 -20.90 7.76 9.79
CA ARG A 21 -21.85 6.86 9.14
C ARG A 21 -21.31 5.43 9.04
N ALA A 22 -22.23 4.49 9.13
CA ALA A 22 -21.96 3.08 8.94
C ALA A 22 -23.07 2.43 8.12
N TRP A 23 -22.80 1.27 7.55
CA TRP A 23 -23.76 0.51 6.77
C TRP A 23 -24.12 -0.77 7.50
N ARG A 24 -25.42 -1.06 7.52
CA ARG A 24 -25.97 -2.31 8.04
C ARG A 24 -26.56 -3.09 6.87
N LEU A 25 -26.02 -4.28 6.66
CA LEU A 25 -26.42 -5.24 5.66
C LEU A 25 -27.18 -6.35 6.38
N SER A 26 -28.45 -6.55 6.03
CA SER A 26 -29.29 -7.62 6.58
C SER A 26 -29.38 -8.74 5.56
N PHE A 27 -29.12 -9.96 6.01
CA PHE A 27 -29.16 -11.16 5.20
C PHE A 27 -30.28 -12.08 5.62
N PHE A 28 -30.77 -12.87 4.67
CA PHE A 28 -31.59 -14.06 4.93
C PHE A 28 -30.88 -15.24 4.27
N GLY A 29 -30.23 -16.06 5.07
CA GLY A 29 -29.27 -17.05 4.56
C GLY A 29 -28.12 -16.36 3.81
N ASP A 30 -27.95 -16.68 2.53
CA ASP A 30 -26.91 -16.08 1.65
C ASP A 30 -27.42 -14.87 0.86
N ASP A 31 -28.70 -14.52 0.98
CA ASP A 31 -29.31 -13.42 0.22
C ASP A 31 -29.27 -12.10 1.00
N LEU A 32 -28.77 -11.05 0.34
CA LEU A 32 -28.76 -9.71 0.89
C LEU A 32 -30.13 -9.05 0.67
N GLU A 33 -30.90 -8.87 1.77
CA GLU A 33 -32.23 -8.29 1.70
C GLU A 33 -32.25 -6.77 1.64
N ASN A 34 -31.40 -6.11 2.45
CA ASN A 34 -31.35 -4.66 2.44
C ASN A 34 -30.00 -4.12 2.94
N ILE A 35 -29.73 -2.87 2.53
CA ILE A 35 -28.55 -2.09 2.94
C ILE A 35 -29.07 -0.78 3.53
N THR A 36 -28.82 -0.55 4.81
CA THR A 36 -29.20 0.70 5.48
C THR A 36 -27.96 1.45 5.97
N GLU A 37 -27.98 2.75 5.82
CA GLU A 37 -27.02 3.65 6.47
C GLU A 37 -27.57 4.05 7.83
N PHE A 38 -26.71 4.13 8.81
CA PHE A 38 -27.06 4.55 10.16
C PHE A 38 -25.93 5.35 10.83
N ASP A 39 -26.28 6.16 11.78
CA ASP A 39 -25.36 6.85 12.66
C ASP A 39 -24.84 5.87 13.72
N PRO A 40 -23.52 5.60 13.81
CA PRO A 40 -22.95 4.64 14.76
C PRO A 40 -23.14 5.01 16.24
N LEU A 41 -23.34 6.29 16.56
CA LEU A 41 -23.52 6.77 17.93
C LEU A 41 -24.96 6.61 18.41
N THR A 42 -25.91 7.01 17.56
CA THR A 42 -27.35 7.01 17.92
C THR A 42 -28.05 5.73 17.49
N GLY A 43 -27.49 5.01 16.53
CA GLY A 43 -28.14 3.86 15.88
C GLY A 43 -29.27 4.22 14.93
N GLN A 44 -29.55 5.51 14.72
CA GLN A 44 -30.64 5.96 13.86
C GLN A 44 -30.33 5.66 12.41
N LYS A 45 -31.32 5.11 11.69
CA LYS A 45 -31.27 4.91 10.25
C LYS A 45 -31.35 6.27 9.55
N THR A 46 -30.40 6.53 8.67
CA THR A 46 -30.31 7.79 7.91
C THR A 46 -30.72 7.61 6.45
N ASN A 47 -30.37 6.48 5.84
CA ASN A 47 -30.66 6.23 4.44
C ASN A 47 -30.82 4.74 4.13
N GLN A 48 -31.23 4.41 2.89
CA GLN A 48 -31.26 3.04 2.37
C GLN A 48 -30.68 3.02 0.96
N PHE A 49 -29.93 1.97 0.64
CA PHE A 49 -29.25 1.82 -0.65
C PHE A 49 -29.53 0.45 -1.26
N ASP A 50 -29.58 0.39 -2.57
CA ASP A 50 -29.59 -0.86 -3.31
C ASP A 50 -28.17 -1.37 -3.55
N LYS A 51 -27.19 -0.46 -3.51
CA LYS A 51 -25.77 -0.76 -3.76
C LYS A 51 -24.87 0.19 -3.00
N ILE A 52 -23.82 -0.34 -2.41
CA ILE A 52 -22.72 0.43 -1.79
C ILE A 52 -21.39 0.01 -2.39
N ARG A 53 -20.38 0.89 -2.27
CA ARG A 53 -19.01 0.60 -2.65
C ARG A 53 -18.14 0.59 -1.41
N ILE A 54 -17.49 -0.55 -1.14
CA ILE A 54 -16.57 -0.73 -0.04
C ILE A 54 -15.15 -0.54 -0.56
N TYR A 55 -14.43 0.40 0.03
CA TYR A 55 -13.04 0.67 -0.28
C TYR A 55 -12.13 -0.05 0.71
N ALA A 56 -10.92 -0.38 0.26
CA ALA A 56 -9.88 -0.93 1.13
C ALA A 56 -9.51 0.06 2.23
N ASN A 57 -9.31 -0.46 3.45
CA ASN A 57 -8.95 0.35 4.62
C ASN A 57 -7.43 0.57 4.74
N SER A 58 -6.63 -0.21 4.05
CA SER A 58 -5.17 -0.13 4.08
C SER A 58 -4.57 -0.36 2.70
N HIS A 59 -3.30 -0.01 2.55
CA HIS A 59 -2.54 -0.33 1.34
C HIS A 59 -2.30 -1.84 1.22
N TYR A 60 -2.17 -2.30 -0.01
CA TYR A 60 -1.80 -3.69 -0.33
C TYR A 60 -2.81 -4.75 0.15
N VAL A 61 -4.11 -4.41 0.16
CA VAL A 61 -5.16 -5.42 0.29
C VAL A 61 -5.16 -6.28 -0.96
N THR A 62 -4.61 -7.49 -0.84
CA THR A 62 -4.26 -8.34 -1.97
C THR A 62 -5.11 -9.61 -1.99
N PRO A 63 -5.69 -10.00 -3.14
CA PRO A 63 -6.43 -11.25 -3.27
C PRO A 63 -5.55 -12.47 -2.91
N LYS A 64 -6.16 -13.49 -2.29
CA LYS A 64 -5.44 -14.69 -1.85
C LYS A 64 -4.56 -15.37 -2.92
N PRO A 65 -4.99 -15.53 -4.18
CA PRO A 65 -4.13 -16.11 -5.21
C PRO A 65 -2.87 -15.28 -5.47
N THR A 66 -3.01 -13.97 -5.59
CA THR A 66 -1.90 -13.03 -5.79
C THR A 66 -0.95 -13.03 -4.59
N MET A 67 -1.48 -13.08 -3.36
CA MET A 67 -0.67 -13.19 -2.15
C MET A 67 0.16 -14.47 -2.13
N LYS A 68 -0.43 -15.62 -2.49
CA LYS A 68 0.29 -16.89 -2.57
C LYS A 68 1.45 -16.81 -3.57
N GLN A 69 1.21 -16.22 -4.76
CA GLN A 69 2.26 -16.06 -5.77
C GLN A 69 3.35 -15.09 -5.28
N ALA A 70 2.99 -14.00 -4.63
CA ALA A 70 3.95 -13.08 -4.03
C ALA A 70 4.85 -13.77 -3.01
N ILE A 71 4.30 -14.59 -2.11
CA ILE A 71 5.05 -15.36 -1.11
C ILE A 71 6.05 -16.31 -1.78
N VAL A 72 5.67 -17.00 -2.85
CA VAL A 72 6.59 -17.86 -3.61
C VAL A 72 7.78 -17.05 -4.14
N ASN A 73 7.52 -15.88 -4.70
CA ASN A 73 8.56 -15.01 -5.26
C ASN A 73 9.46 -14.42 -4.15
N ILE A 74 8.89 -14.03 -3.02
CA ILE A 74 9.63 -13.55 -1.83
C ILE A 74 10.56 -14.66 -1.31
N LYS A 75 10.07 -15.90 -1.17
CA LYS A 75 10.90 -17.06 -0.75
C LYS A 75 12.05 -17.32 -1.73
N LYS A 76 11.81 -17.17 -3.02
CA LYS A 76 12.85 -17.31 -4.06
C LYS A 76 13.91 -16.22 -3.96
N GLU A 77 13.52 -14.97 -3.80
CA GLU A 77 14.47 -13.86 -3.61
C GLU A 77 15.27 -14.04 -2.32
N LEU A 78 14.60 -14.40 -1.21
CA LEU A 78 15.25 -14.66 0.06
C LEU A 78 16.36 -15.69 -0.09
N LYS A 79 16.05 -16.85 -0.67
CA LYS A 79 17.05 -17.91 -0.90
C LYS A 79 18.26 -17.38 -1.67
N ASN A 80 18.04 -16.72 -2.79
CA ASN A 80 19.11 -16.18 -3.61
C ASN A 80 19.97 -15.15 -2.84
N ARG A 81 19.33 -14.30 -2.04
CA ARG A 81 20.07 -13.31 -1.25
C ARG A 81 20.84 -13.94 -0.09
N LEU A 82 20.30 -14.95 0.56
CA LEU A 82 21.03 -15.71 1.60
C LEU A 82 22.27 -16.38 1.04
N ASP A 83 22.16 -17.04 -0.13
CA ASP A 83 23.29 -17.68 -0.80
C ASP A 83 24.42 -16.66 -1.10
N GLN A 84 24.05 -15.43 -1.55
CA GLN A 84 25.00 -14.34 -1.78
C GLN A 84 25.68 -13.87 -0.47
N LEU A 85 24.87 -13.59 0.57
CA LEU A 85 25.40 -13.11 1.84
C LEU A 85 26.34 -14.13 2.51
N VAL A 86 26.02 -15.41 2.42
CA VAL A 86 26.89 -16.49 2.93
C VAL A 86 28.19 -16.57 2.12
N ALA A 87 28.12 -16.47 0.79
CA ALA A 87 29.31 -16.47 -0.06
C ALA A 87 30.22 -15.26 0.24
N ASP A 88 29.63 -14.11 0.58
CA ASP A 88 30.36 -12.89 0.98
C ASP A 88 30.85 -12.92 2.43
N GLY A 89 30.62 -13.99 3.20
CA GLY A 89 31.00 -14.12 4.62
C GLY A 89 30.13 -13.29 5.59
N LYS A 90 29.01 -12.74 5.12
CA LYS A 90 28.07 -11.89 5.90
C LYS A 90 27.02 -12.74 6.63
N LEU A 91 27.48 -13.62 7.54
CA LEU A 91 26.61 -14.60 8.21
C LEU A 91 25.57 -13.96 9.13
N LEU A 92 25.92 -12.87 9.80
CA LEU A 92 24.99 -12.16 10.69
C LEU A 92 23.88 -11.49 9.92
N GLU A 93 24.20 -10.87 8.78
CA GLU A 93 23.24 -10.27 7.86
C GLU A 93 22.31 -11.33 7.27
N ALA A 94 22.85 -12.48 6.89
CA ALA A 94 22.07 -13.61 6.39
C ALA A 94 21.07 -14.10 7.44
N GLN A 95 21.50 -14.36 8.67
CA GLN A 95 20.64 -14.80 9.76
C GLN A 95 19.54 -13.80 10.07
N ARG A 96 19.86 -12.51 10.14
CA ARG A 96 18.90 -11.43 10.39
C ARG A 96 17.84 -11.36 9.29
N LEU A 97 18.29 -11.39 8.04
CA LEU A 97 17.39 -11.33 6.88
C LEU A 97 16.44 -12.53 6.86
N GLU A 98 16.97 -13.73 7.09
CA GLU A 98 16.19 -14.96 7.13
C GLU A 98 15.11 -14.93 8.21
N GLN A 99 15.48 -14.62 9.44
CA GLN A 99 14.53 -14.53 10.56
C GLN A 99 13.43 -13.51 10.30
N ARG A 100 13.80 -12.31 9.85
CA ARG A 100 12.84 -11.25 9.59
C ARG A 100 11.89 -11.59 8.46
N THR A 101 12.42 -12.09 7.35
CA THR A 101 11.59 -12.38 6.17
C THR A 101 10.68 -13.57 6.41
N ASN A 102 11.14 -14.60 7.11
CA ASN A 102 10.28 -15.74 7.47
C ASN A 102 9.13 -15.31 8.39
N PHE A 103 9.40 -14.47 9.38
CA PHE A 103 8.36 -13.91 10.23
C PHE A 103 7.32 -13.09 9.43
N ASP A 104 7.78 -12.23 8.52
CA ASP A 104 6.89 -11.46 7.64
C ASP A 104 6.03 -12.39 6.75
N ILE A 105 6.62 -13.49 6.24
CA ILE A 105 5.89 -14.49 5.44
C ILE A 105 4.81 -15.20 6.27
N GLU A 106 5.12 -15.62 7.50
CA GLU A 106 4.15 -16.23 8.40
C GLU A 106 2.96 -15.30 8.67
N MET A 107 3.23 -14.02 8.89
CA MET A 107 2.18 -13.00 9.06
C MET A 107 1.34 -12.83 7.81
N LEU A 108 1.96 -12.79 6.63
CA LEU A 108 1.26 -12.70 5.34
C LEU A 108 0.38 -13.94 5.07
N GLU A 109 0.86 -15.14 5.41
CA GLU A 109 0.10 -16.39 5.28
C GLU A 109 -1.09 -16.44 6.25
N ALA A 110 -0.90 -15.98 7.49
CA ALA A 110 -1.92 -16.04 8.54
C ALA A 110 -2.98 -14.95 8.41
N THR A 111 -2.58 -13.71 8.14
CA THR A 111 -3.45 -12.54 8.23
C THR A 111 -3.58 -11.73 6.94
N GLY A 112 -2.73 -11.99 5.96
CA GLY A 112 -2.64 -11.20 4.72
C GLY A 112 -1.91 -9.87 4.86
N VAL A 113 -1.35 -9.57 6.04
CA VAL A 113 -0.62 -8.33 6.31
C VAL A 113 0.62 -8.58 7.17
N CYS A 114 1.63 -7.73 7.05
CA CYS A 114 2.78 -7.70 7.95
C CYS A 114 3.27 -6.26 8.14
N ASN A 115 4.08 -6.03 9.17
CA ASN A 115 4.70 -4.73 9.38
C ASN A 115 5.74 -4.46 8.30
N GLY A 116 5.53 -3.36 7.54
CA GLY A 116 6.40 -3.01 6.41
C GLY A 116 6.06 -3.79 5.14
N ILE A 117 4.79 -4.17 4.96
CA ILE A 117 4.29 -4.87 3.77
C ILE A 117 4.66 -4.16 2.47
N GLU A 118 4.83 -2.84 2.50
CA GLU A 118 5.27 -2.02 1.37
C GLU A 118 6.66 -2.43 0.83
N ASN A 119 7.50 -3.05 1.65
CA ASN A 119 8.81 -3.54 1.19
C ASN A 119 8.70 -4.72 0.20
N TYR A 120 7.53 -5.33 0.12
CA TYR A 120 7.19 -6.39 -0.82
C TYR A 120 6.32 -5.90 -1.98
N SER A 121 6.18 -4.58 -2.16
CA SER A 121 5.28 -3.93 -3.14
C SER A 121 5.40 -4.49 -4.55
N ARG A 122 6.62 -4.72 -5.04
CA ARG A 122 6.87 -5.32 -6.35
C ARG A 122 6.09 -6.62 -6.58
N TYR A 123 6.11 -7.51 -5.59
CA TYR A 123 5.44 -8.81 -5.68
C TYR A 123 3.93 -8.71 -5.49
N LEU A 124 3.46 -7.76 -4.69
CA LEU A 124 2.04 -7.55 -4.41
C LEU A 124 1.31 -6.83 -5.55
N THR A 125 2.03 -6.00 -6.29
CA THR A 125 1.47 -5.21 -7.41
C THR A 125 1.78 -5.81 -8.79
N GLY A 126 2.63 -6.85 -8.85
CA GLY A 126 3.05 -7.48 -10.12
C GLY A 126 3.96 -6.60 -10.98
N ARG A 127 4.62 -5.61 -10.40
CA ARG A 127 5.56 -4.71 -11.09
C ARG A 127 6.87 -5.41 -11.41
N ASN A 128 7.54 -4.94 -12.45
CA ASN A 128 8.89 -5.39 -12.80
C ASN A 128 9.94 -4.82 -11.84
N PRO A 129 11.13 -5.45 -11.73
CA PRO A 129 12.24 -4.90 -10.99
C PRO A 129 12.60 -3.48 -11.46
N GLY A 130 12.74 -2.55 -10.50
CA GLY A 130 13.07 -1.15 -10.77
C GLY A 130 11.87 -0.23 -11.00
N GLU A 131 10.67 -0.77 -11.22
CA GLU A 131 9.44 0.03 -11.33
C GLU A 131 8.97 0.52 -9.96
N PRO A 132 8.49 1.79 -9.85
CA PRO A 132 7.93 2.30 -8.61
C PRO A 132 6.56 1.65 -8.31
N PRO A 133 6.09 1.68 -7.05
CA PRO A 133 4.73 1.28 -6.72
C PRO A 133 3.73 2.25 -7.36
N PRO A 134 2.43 1.86 -7.46
CA PRO A 134 1.39 2.76 -7.92
C PRO A 134 1.37 4.05 -7.11
N THR A 135 1.28 5.18 -7.80
CA THR A 135 1.22 6.51 -7.19
C THR A 135 -0.09 7.21 -7.52
N LEU A 136 -0.38 8.31 -6.81
CA LEU A 136 -1.57 9.14 -7.07
C LEU A 136 -1.68 9.53 -8.56
N PHE A 137 -0.57 9.79 -9.23
CA PHE A 137 -0.54 10.24 -10.63
C PHE A 137 -1.03 9.17 -11.62
N GLU A 138 -1.02 7.89 -11.25
CA GLU A 138 -1.62 6.82 -12.07
C GLU A 138 -3.16 6.80 -12.00
N PHE A 139 -3.74 7.46 -11.02
CA PHE A 139 -5.19 7.50 -10.80
C PHE A 139 -5.81 8.85 -11.16
N ILE A 140 -5.00 9.86 -11.43
CA ILE A 140 -5.48 11.18 -11.86
C ILE A 140 -5.89 11.10 -13.34
N PRO A 141 -7.08 11.58 -13.73
CA PRO A 141 -7.49 11.63 -15.13
C PRO A 141 -6.57 12.53 -15.98
N ASP A 142 -6.35 12.18 -17.24
CA ASP A 142 -5.46 12.93 -18.17
C ASP A 142 -5.87 14.41 -18.33
N HIS A 143 -7.17 14.73 -18.18
CA HIS A 143 -7.72 16.08 -18.27
C HIS A 143 -7.73 16.82 -16.93
N ALA A 144 -7.18 16.28 -15.88
CA ALA A 144 -7.09 16.95 -14.59
C ALA A 144 -6.08 18.11 -14.63
N ILE A 145 -6.25 19.06 -13.71
CA ILE A 145 -5.30 20.13 -13.45
C ILE A 145 -4.73 19.96 -12.06
N VAL A 146 -3.40 19.92 -11.98
CA VAL A 146 -2.69 19.85 -10.70
C VAL A 146 -2.28 21.24 -10.26
N PHE A 147 -2.67 21.64 -9.07
CA PHE A 147 -2.19 22.86 -8.42
C PHE A 147 -1.09 22.48 -7.43
N ALA A 148 0.15 22.88 -7.70
CA ALA A 148 1.26 22.68 -6.78
C ALA A 148 1.45 23.97 -5.96
N ASP A 149 0.92 23.93 -4.72
CA ASP A 149 1.10 25.03 -3.78
C ASP A 149 2.50 24.98 -3.16
N GLU A 150 3.00 26.15 -2.76
CA GLU A 150 4.36 26.34 -2.25
C GLU A 150 5.40 25.68 -3.18
N SER A 151 5.24 25.88 -4.49
CA SER A 151 6.00 25.18 -5.52
C SER A 151 7.52 25.37 -5.42
N HIS A 152 7.98 26.47 -4.86
CA HIS A 152 9.38 26.72 -4.57
C HIS A 152 10.00 25.74 -3.55
N VAL A 153 9.17 25.07 -2.75
CA VAL A 153 9.58 24.02 -1.80
C VAL A 153 9.21 22.64 -2.32
N SER A 154 7.95 22.46 -2.76
CA SER A 154 7.41 21.14 -3.13
C SER A 154 8.11 20.54 -4.35
N ILE A 155 8.41 21.33 -5.37
CA ILE A 155 9.06 20.82 -6.59
C ILE A 155 10.50 20.36 -6.34
N PRO A 156 11.37 21.13 -5.65
CA PRO A 156 12.69 20.63 -5.25
C PRO A 156 12.64 19.40 -4.36
N GLN A 157 11.65 19.28 -3.47
CA GLN A 157 11.46 18.07 -2.65
C GLN A 157 11.19 16.84 -3.52
N ILE A 158 10.30 16.93 -4.50
CA ILE A 158 10.06 15.84 -5.45
C ILE A 158 11.37 15.42 -6.14
N GLY A 159 12.19 16.38 -6.56
CA GLY A 159 13.50 16.13 -7.16
C GLY A 159 14.50 15.42 -6.23
N GLY A 160 14.43 15.67 -4.93
CA GLY A 160 15.35 15.11 -3.92
C GLY A 160 14.93 13.75 -3.33
N MET A 161 13.64 13.43 -3.33
CA MET A 161 13.06 12.30 -2.58
C MET A 161 13.67 10.95 -2.98
N TYR A 162 13.81 10.68 -4.27
CA TYR A 162 14.33 9.41 -4.79
C TYR A 162 15.72 9.09 -4.25
N ARG A 163 16.65 10.07 -4.30
CA ARG A 163 18.06 9.84 -3.91
C ARG A 163 18.20 9.53 -2.42
N GLY A 164 17.45 10.21 -1.57
CA GLY A 164 17.44 9.97 -0.12
C GLY A 164 16.88 8.60 0.24
N ASP A 165 15.75 8.24 -0.37
CA ASP A 165 15.11 6.93 -0.16
C ASP A 165 15.99 5.78 -0.66
N TYR A 166 16.60 5.93 -1.83
CA TYR A 166 17.51 4.94 -2.42
C TYR A 166 18.68 4.63 -1.46
N ARG A 167 19.38 5.66 -0.95
CA ARG A 167 20.50 5.47 -0.04
C ARG A 167 20.10 4.70 1.22
N ARG A 168 18.99 5.10 1.83
CA ARG A 168 18.47 4.45 3.03
C ARG A 168 18.16 2.98 2.78
N LYS A 169 17.43 2.66 1.74
CA LYS A 169 17.02 1.28 1.41
C LYS A 169 18.18 0.41 0.97
N PHE A 170 19.12 0.97 0.21
CA PHE A 170 20.36 0.29 -0.14
C PHE A 170 21.11 -0.18 1.11
N THR A 171 21.31 0.70 2.09
CA THR A 171 21.94 0.36 3.35
C THR A 171 21.18 -0.74 4.09
N LEU A 172 19.85 -0.66 4.14
CA LEU A 172 19.03 -1.70 4.80
C LEU A 172 19.16 -3.08 4.11
N ALA A 173 19.20 -3.10 2.78
CA ALA A 173 19.37 -4.34 2.02
C ALA A 173 20.79 -4.92 2.15
N GLU A 174 21.82 -4.07 2.12
CA GLU A 174 23.23 -4.50 2.28
C GLU A 174 23.49 -5.11 3.66
N HIS A 175 22.86 -4.59 4.70
CA HIS A 175 23.04 -5.09 6.07
C HIS A 175 21.99 -6.13 6.51
N GLY A 176 21.25 -6.73 5.59
CA GLY A 176 20.32 -7.83 5.88
C GLY A 176 19.07 -7.42 6.67
N PHE A 177 18.67 -6.14 6.66
CA PHE A 177 17.43 -5.70 7.30
C PHE A 177 16.21 -5.82 6.39
N ARG A 178 16.43 -5.86 5.07
CA ARG A 178 15.38 -5.98 4.04
C ARG A 178 15.89 -6.76 2.85
N LEU A 179 14.96 -7.35 2.09
CA LEU A 179 15.27 -7.90 0.77
C LEU A 179 15.64 -6.78 -0.21
N PRO A 180 16.48 -7.03 -1.22
CA PRO A 180 16.82 -6.05 -2.25
C PRO A 180 15.61 -5.44 -2.97
N SER A 181 14.54 -6.22 -3.14
CA SER A 181 13.28 -5.75 -3.73
C SER A 181 12.61 -4.59 -2.99
N CYS A 182 12.97 -4.34 -1.73
CA CYS A 182 12.46 -3.18 -0.97
C CYS A 182 12.81 -1.85 -1.66
N MET A 183 13.86 -1.83 -2.50
CA MET A 183 14.27 -0.64 -3.25
C MET A 183 13.25 -0.22 -4.30
N ASP A 184 12.38 -1.14 -4.75
CA ASP A 184 11.35 -0.85 -5.73
C ASP A 184 10.13 -0.13 -5.12
N ASN A 185 9.94 -0.24 -3.80
CA ASN A 185 9.01 0.63 -3.08
C ASN A 185 9.65 2.02 -2.90
N ARG A 186 9.67 2.81 -3.91
CA ARG A 186 10.39 4.07 -4.00
C ARG A 186 9.51 5.22 -4.47
N PRO A 187 9.84 6.47 -4.13
CA PRO A 187 9.24 7.62 -4.80
C PRO A 187 9.54 7.59 -6.30
N LEU A 188 8.71 8.28 -7.06
CA LEU A 188 9.02 8.57 -8.46
C LEU A 188 10.34 9.35 -8.54
N LYS A 189 11.12 9.10 -9.60
CA LYS A 189 12.15 10.02 -10.02
C LYS A 189 11.49 11.28 -10.56
N PHE A 190 12.21 12.39 -10.57
CA PHE A 190 11.66 13.65 -11.07
C PHE A 190 11.15 13.53 -12.50
N GLU A 191 11.91 12.87 -13.36
CA GLU A 191 11.58 12.68 -14.77
C GLU A 191 10.34 11.79 -14.96
N GLU A 192 10.16 10.78 -14.09
CA GLU A 192 8.97 9.93 -14.08
C GLU A 192 7.74 10.73 -13.69
N TRP A 193 7.86 11.51 -12.63
CA TRP A 193 6.78 12.39 -12.16
C TRP A 193 6.43 13.44 -13.22
N ASP A 194 7.41 14.08 -13.83
CA ASP A 194 7.21 15.12 -14.84
C ASP A 194 6.50 14.58 -16.08
N ALA A 195 6.81 13.34 -16.47
CA ALA A 195 6.15 12.66 -17.58
C ALA A 195 4.70 12.22 -17.28
N MET A 196 4.39 11.95 -16.00
CA MET A 196 3.06 11.45 -15.59
C MET A 196 2.09 12.56 -15.20
N ARG A 197 2.59 13.70 -14.74
CA ARG A 197 1.73 14.77 -14.30
C ARG A 197 0.91 15.36 -15.45
N PRO A 198 -0.39 15.63 -15.25
CA PRO A 198 -1.19 16.36 -16.23
C PRO A 198 -0.82 17.85 -16.23
N GLN A 199 -1.59 18.69 -16.90
CA GLN A 199 -1.41 20.13 -16.88
C GLN A 199 -1.29 20.64 -15.43
N SER A 200 -0.24 21.41 -15.14
CA SER A 200 0.09 21.81 -13.78
C SER A 200 0.24 23.33 -13.66
N ILE A 201 -0.27 23.86 -12.56
CA ILE A 201 -0.16 25.27 -12.18
C ILE A 201 0.68 25.32 -10.90
N TYR A 202 1.72 26.12 -10.92
CA TYR A 202 2.63 26.30 -9.80
C TYR A 202 2.31 27.60 -9.10
N VAL A 203 2.05 27.52 -7.78
CA VAL A 203 1.75 28.67 -6.94
C VAL A 203 2.86 28.85 -5.92
N SER A 204 3.35 30.06 -5.76
CA SER A 204 4.38 30.40 -4.80
C SER A 204 4.26 31.86 -4.37
N ALA A 205 4.46 32.13 -3.09
CA ALA A 205 4.57 33.50 -2.58
C ALA A 205 5.89 34.16 -2.99
N THR A 206 6.91 33.38 -3.32
CA THR A 206 8.23 33.83 -3.74
C THR A 206 8.63 33.14 -5.04
N PRO A 207 8.01 33.50 -6.18
CA PRO A 207 8.42 32.97 -7.47
C PRO A 207 9.85 33.39 -7.78
N GLY A 208 10.70 32.41 -8.14
CA GLY A 208 12.08 32.64 -8.58
C GLY A 208 12.15 33.01 -10.04
#